data_14b89b96755570fda2ec91ef3fef1d0d
#
_entry.id   14b89b96755570fda2ec91ef3fef1d0d
#
_cell.length_a   1.000
_cell.length_b   1.000
_cell.length_c   1.000
_cell.angle_alpha   90.00
_cell.angle_beta   90.00
_cell.angle_gamma   90.00
#
_symmetry.space_group_name_H-M   'P 1'
#
loop_
_entity.id
_entity.type
_entity.pdbx_description
1 polymer ?
#
loop_
_entity_poly.entity_id
_entity_poly.type
_entity_poly.pdbx_seq_one_letter_code
_entity_poly.pdbx_strand_id
1 'polypeptide(L)'
;WLGCFVLMQGIFMLTTRMHERYQMAVLPFALVLYAYTGRGRWLGIFGALSGITFVNQFMLLIRNNTINDPAAPWNDWFNPVQAVFSVLNLAVFAFSLYEAWRLAFPDGLRKAPQSQAAPITEEVSP
;
A
#
# COMPACT_ATOMS: atom_id res chain seq x y z
N TRP A 1 -10.76 6.86 -4.90
CA TRP A 1 -9.29 6.87 -4.88
C TRP A 1 -8.72 5.66 -4.14
N LEU A 2 -9.28 5.30 -2.96
CA LEU A 2 -8.84 4.14 -2.19
C LEU A 2 -8.97 2.83 -2.98
N GLY A 3 -10.11 2.60 -3.62
CA GLY A 3 -10.32 1.42 -4.46
C GLY A 3 -9.33 1.35 -5.63
N CYS A 4 -9.07 2.48 -6.28
CA CYS A 4 -8.08 2.55 -7.36
C CYS A 4 -6.67 2.21 -6.87
N PHE A 5 -6.27 2.74 -5.70
CA PHE A 5 -5.00 2.43 -5.10
C PHE A 5 -4.84 0.93 -4.81
N VAL A 6 -5.82 0.34 -4.08
CA VAL A 6 -5.78 -1.09 -3.70
C VAL A 6 -5.80 -1.99 -4.94
N LEU A 7 -6.63 -1.64 -5.94
CA LEU A 7 -6.76 -2.43 -7.16
C LEU A 7 -5.47 -2.40 -7.98
N MET A 8 -4.89 -1.22 -8.20
CA MET A 8 -3.64 -1.07 -8.95
C MET A 8 -2.47 -1.77 -8.25
N GLN A 9 -2.36 -1.59 -6.92
CA GLN A 9 -1.32 -2.27 -6.14
C GLN A 9 -1.53 -3.78 -6.13
N GLY A 10 -2.77 -4.25 -5.98
CA GLY A 10 -3.12 -5.67 -6.03
C GLY A 10 -2.80 -6.31 -7.37
N ILE A 11 -3.16 -5.66 -8.48
CA ILE A 11 -2.82 -6.12 -9.82
C ILE A 11 -1.30 -6.25 -9.95
N PHE A 12 -0.55 -5.23 -9.53
CA PHE A 12 0.91 -5.28 -9.58
C PHE A 12 1.48 -6.45 -8.77
N MET A 13 0.99 -6.68 -7.55
CA MET A 13 1.49 -7.74 -6.67
C MET A 13 1.11 -9.15 -7.13
N LEU A 14 -0.08 -9.32 -7.72
CA LEU A 14 -0.61 -10.65 -8.10
C LEU A 14 -0.23 -11.07 -9.52
N THR A 15 0.18 -10.14 -10.37
CA THR A 15 0.51 -10.44 -11.76
C THR A 15 2.00 -10.71 -11.93
N THR A 16 2.35 -11.97 -12.13
CA THR A 16 3.73 -12.50 -12.15
C THR A 16 4.61 -12.02 -13.31
N ARG A 17 4.05 -11.32 -14.31
CA ARG A 17 4.77 -10.81 -15.49
C ARG A 17 4.69 -9.29 -15.69
N MET A 18 4.19 -8.57 -14.69
CA MET A 18 4.15 -7.10 -14.78
C MET A 18 5.54 -6.51 -14.62
N HIS A 19 5.90 -5.64 -15.56
CA HIS A 19 7.12 -4.86 -15.45
C HIS A 19 7.03 -3.89 -14.26
N GLU A 20 8.10 -3.77 -13.53
CA GLU A 20 8.26 -2.91 -12.33
C GLU A 20 7.83 -1.45 -12.56
N ARG A 21 7.80 -1.01 -13.83
CA ARG A 21 7.34 0.33 -14.25
C ARG A 21 5.88 0.62 -13.86
N TYR A 22 5.04 -0.40 -13.77
CA TYR A 22 3.61 -0.21 -13.45
C TYR A 22 3.39 0.16 -11.99
N GLN A 23 4.35 -0.12 -11.11
CA GLN A 23 4.28 0.33 -9.71
C GLN A 23 4.32 1.86 -9.60
N MET A 24 4.91 2.56 -10.56
CA MET A 24 4.88 4.03 -10.59
C MET A 24 3.46 4.60 -10.67
N ALA A 25 2.52 3.89 -11.29
CA ALA A 25 1.14 4.32 -11.39
C ALA A 25 0.41 4.33 -10.03
N VAL A 26 0.90 3.59 -9.04
CA VAL A 26 0.32 3.51 -7.69
C VAL A 26 0.68 4.74 -6.86
N LEU A 27 1.86 5.33 -7.09
CA LEU A 27 2.40 6.43 -6.30
C LEU A 27 1.47 7.66 -6.22
N PRO A 28 0.92 8.19 -7.34
CA PRO A 28 0.02 9.34 -7.28
C PRO A 28 -1.24 9.05 -6.46
N PHE A 29 -1.76 7.82 -6.46
CA PHE A 29 -2.93 7.48 -5.65
C PHE A 29 -2.62 7.49 -4.15
N ALA A 30 -1.43 7.04 -3.74
CA ALA A 30 -0.99 7.13 -2.34
C ALA A 30 -0.86 8.59 -1.89
N LEU A 31 -0.32 9.47 -2.75
CA LEU A 31 -0.21 10.89 -2.48
C LEU A 31 -1.57 11.58 -2.38
N VAL A 32 -2.50 11.25 -3.28
CA VAL A 32 -3.89 11.76 -3.24
C VAL A 32 -4.59 11.31 -1.96
N LEU A 33 -4.40 10.05 -1.54
CA LEU A 33 -4.95 9.55 -0.28
C LEU A 33 -4.38 10.28 0.93
N TYR A 34 -3.09 10.60 0.92
CA TYR A 34 -2.49 11.46 1.94
C TYR A 34 -3.15 12.85 1.96
N ALA A 35 -3.23 13.51 0.81
CA ALA A 35 -3.83 14.84 0.70
C ALA A 35 -5.30 14.88 1.15
N TYR A 36 -6.06 13.83 0.84
CA TYR A 36 -7.47 13.71 1.21
C TYR A 36 -7.70 13.37 2.69
N THR A 37 -6.87 12.49 3.26
CA THR A 37 -7.06 11.98 4.63
C THR A 37 -6.28 12.77 5.68
N GLY A 38 -5.24 13.51 5.29
CA GLY A 38 -4.31 14.19 6.20
C GLY A 38 -3.48 13.23 7.09
N ARG A 39 -3.56 11.92 6.85
CA ARG A 39 -2.88 10.92 7.69
C ARG A 39 -1.45 10.68 7.22
N GLY A 40 -0.47 11.02 8.04
CA GLY A 40 0.96 10.84 7.73
C GLY A 40 1.37 9.41 7.35
N ARG A 41 0.57 8.39 7.71
CA ARG A 41 0.79 6.99 7.32
C ARG A 41 0.74 6.80 5.80
N TRP A 42 -0.13 7.50 5.10
CA TRP A 42 -0.18 7.45 3.63
C TRP A 42 1.05 8.08 2.98
N LEU A 43 1.61 9.11 3.63
CA LEU A 43 2.91 9.66 3.21
C LEU A 43 4.04 8.65 3.42
N GLY A 44 4.00 7.90 4.54
CA GLY A 44 4.93 6.80 4.80
C GLY A 44 4.84 5.68 3.75
N ILE A 45 3.62 5.27 3.37
CA ILE A 45 3.38 4.29 2.30
C ILE A 45 3.91 4.81 0.96
N PHE A 46 3.62 6.07 0.61
CA PHE A 46 4.15 6.71 -0.59
C PHE A 46 5.68 6.70 -0.61
N GLY A 47 6.33 7.10 0.49
CA GLY A 47 7.80 7.11 0.58
C GLY A 47 8.42 5.71 0.47
N ALA A 48 7.83 4.71 1.14
CA ALA A 48 8.28 3.33 1.06
C ALA A 48 8.16 2.75 -0.36
N LEU A 49 6.99 2.92 -1.00
CA LEU A 49 6.77 2.48 -2.38
C LEU A 49 7.70 3.19 -3.37
N SER A 50 7.89 4.50 -3.20
CA SER A 50 8.80 5.29 -4.03
C SER A 50 10.24 4.80 -3.91
N GLY A 51 10.72 4.54 -2.68
CA GLY A 51 12.06 4.00 -2.43
C GLY A 51 12.25 2.62 -3.04
N ILE A 52 11.30 1.70 -2.83
CA ILE A 52 11.32 0.35 -3.41
C ILE A 52 11.35 0.42 -4.94
N THR A 53 10.47 1.23 -5.52
CA THR A 53 10.40 1.40 -6.98
C THR A 53 11.70 1.97 -7.53
N PHE A 54 12.28 2.97 -6.87
CA PHE A 54 13.54 3.57 -7.29
C PHE A 54 14.69 2.55 -7.28
N VAL A 55 14.83 1.79 -6.19
CA VAL A 55 15.89 0.77 -6.08
C VAL A 55 15.69 -0.33 -7.12
N ASN A 56 14.46 -0.81 -7.33
CA ASN A 56 14.17 -1.81 -8.35
C ASN A 56 14.55 -1.31 -9.77
N GLN A 57 14.19 -0.07 -10.11
CA GLN A 57 14.54 0.52 -11.40
C GLN A 57 16.05 0.70 -11.56
N PHE A 58 16.73 1.13 -10.50
CA PHE A 58 18.18 1.29 -10.48
C PHE A 58 18.90 -0.05 -10.67
N MET A 59 18.45 -1.09 -9.97
CA MET A 59 18.98 -2.45 -10.11
C MET A 59 18.78 -3.00 -11.53
N LEU A 60 17.61 -2.78 -12.12
CA LEU A 60 17.32 -3.19 -13.49
C LEU A 60 18.22 -2.47 -14.50
N LEU A 61 18.51 -1.19 -14.28
CA LEU A 61 19.41 -0.41 -15.11
C LEU A 61 20.84 -0.97 -15.06
N ILE A 62 21.35 -1.28 -13.87
CA ILE A 62 22.67 -1.91 -13.70
C ILE A 62 22.71 -3.26 -14.43
N ARG A 63 21.71 -4.10 -14.21
CA ARG A 63 21.63 -5.40 -14.86
C ARG A 63 21.64 -5.29 -16.38
N ASN A 64 20.88 -4.38 -16.95
CA ASN A 64 20.81 -4.20 -18.41
C ASN A 64 22.16 -3.73 -19.00
N ASN A 65 22.91 -2.91 -18.26
CA ASN A 65 24.22 -2.46 -18.70
C ASN A 65 25.33 -3.53 -18.56
N THR A 66 25.13 -4.51 -17.67
CA THR A 66 26.13 -5.57 -17.38
C THR A 66 25.77 -6.92 -17.98
N ILE A 67 24.65 -7.04 -18.70
CA ILE A 67 24.19 -8.29 -19.33
C ILE A 67 25.22 -8.91 -20.30
N ASN A 68 26.10 -8.08 -20.87
CA ASN A 68 27.14 -8.51 -21.79
C ASN A 68 28.45 -8.94 -21.10
N ASP A 69 28.56 -8.81 -19.78
CA ASP A 69 29.72 -9.22 -19.02
C ASP A 69 29.35 -10.34 -18.02
N PRO A 70 29.55 -11.62 -18.40
CA PRO A 70 29.25 -12.77 -17.55
C PRO A 70 30.11 -12.82 -16.27
N ALA A 71 31.21 -12.09 -16.21
CA ALA A 71 32.11 -12.01 -15.06
C ALA A 71 31.75 -10.86 -14.09
N ALA A 72 30.67 -10.12 -14.37
CA ALA A 72 30.29 -9.01 -13.51
C ALA A 72 29.91 -9.50 -12.09
N PRO A 73 30.59 -9.00 -11.04
CA PRO A 73 30.38 -9.47 -9.65
C PRO A 73 28.98 -9.18 -9.10
N TRP A 74 28.17 -8.42 -9.82
CA TRP A 74 26.81 -8.03 -9.45
C TRP A 74 25.78 -9.15 -9.63
N ASN A 75 26.08 -10.19 -10.43
CA ASN A 75 25.14 -11.28 -10.72
C ASN A 75 24.79 -12.09 -9.46
N ASP A 76 25.74 -12.29 -8.56
CA ASP A 76 25.55 -13.08 -7.34
C ASP A 76 24.70 -12.34 -6.30
N TRP A 77 24.78 -11.00 -6.26
CA TRP A 77 24.06 -10.16 -5.31
C TRP A 77 22.66 -9.78 -5.77
N PHE A 78 22.39 -9.88 -7.07
CA PHE A 78 21.14 -9.41 -7.66
C PHE A 78 19.93 -10.19 -7.14
N ASN A 79 20.01 -11.51 -7.15
CA ASN A 79 18.88 -12.36 -6.74
C ASN A 79 18.49 -12.20 -5.26
N PRO A 80 19.41 -12.23 -4.29
CA PRO A 80 19.04 -12.04 -2.89
C PRO A 80 18.53 -10.62 -2.59
N VAL A 81 19.11 -9.60 -3.22
CA VAL A 81 18.63 -8.22 -3.05
C VAL A 81 17.21 -8.07 -3.59
N GLN A 82 16.94 -8.59 -4.79
CA GLN A 82 15.61 -8.55 -5.38
C GLN A 82 14.58 -9.30 -4.52
N ALA A 83 14.95 -10.44 -3.92
CA ALA A 83 14.09 -11.18 -3.00
C ALA A 83 13.73 -10.35 -1.76
N VAL A 84 14.70 -9.65 -1.15
CA VAL A 84 14.47 -8.77 0.00
C VAL A 84 13.50 -7.64 -0.37
N PHE A 85 13.69 -6.98 -1.52
CA PHE A 85 12.78 -5.90 -1.95
C PHE A 85 11.38 -6.41 -2.29
N SER A 86 11.26 -7.65 -2.79
CA SER A 86 9.95 -8.28 -3.02
C SER A 86 9.20 -8.51 -1.71
N VAL A 87 9.90 -8.98 -0.66
CA VAL A 87 9.31 -9.16 0.68
C VAL A 87 8.93 -7.82 1.30
N LEU A 88 9.78 -6.79 1.17
CA LEU A 88 9.45 -5.45 1.64
C LEU A 88 8.23 -4.87 0.92
N ASN A 89 8.13 -5.07 -0.38
CA ASN A 89 6.98 -4.61 -1.17
C ASN A 89 5.69 -5.31 -0.72
N LEU A 90 5.75 -6.63 -0.45
CA LEU A 90 4.64 -7.39 0.11
C LEU A 90 4.22 -6.86 1.49
N ALA A 91 5.18 -6.54 2.36
CA ALA A 91 4.90 -5.98 3.68
C ALA A 91 4.23 -4.60 3.59
N VAL A 92 4.71 -3.72 2.69
CA VAL A 92 4.08 -2.42 2.43
C VAL A 92 2.68 -2.60 1.85
N PHE A 93 2.46 -3.58 0.98
CA PHE A 93 1.13 -3.90 0.45
C PHE A 93 0.17 -4.36 1.56
N ALA A 94 0.58 -5.30 2.41
CA ALA A 94 -0.22 -5.76 3.54
C ALA A 94 -0.57 -4.61 4.50
N PHE A 95 0.40 -3.73 4.79
CA PHE A 95 0.17 -2.55 5.60
C PHE A 95 -0.80 -1.56 4.93
N SER A 96 -0.69 -1.36 3.64
CA SER A 96 -1.59 -0.49 2.89
C SER A 96 -3.03 -1.03 2.84
N LEU A 97 -3.20 -2.35 2.74
CA LEU A 97 -4.52 -3.01 2.85
C LEU A 97 -5.11 -2.81 4.25
N TYR A 98 -4.31 -2.95 5.29
CA TYR A 98 -4.75 -2.71 6.66
C TYR A 98 -5.22 -1.25 6.87
N GLU A 99 -4.45 -0.28 6.40
CA GLU A 99 -4.87 1.14 6.48
C GLU A 99 -6.08 1.44 5.60
N ALA A 100 -6.20 0.79 4.43
CA ALA A 100 -7.38 0.89 3.57
C ALA A 100 -8.63 0.34 4.25
N TRP A 101 -8.51 -0.82 4.90
CA TRP A 101 -9.59 -1.41 5.69
C TRP A 101 -10.05 -0.47 6.81
N ARG A 102 -9.11 0.11 7.55
CA ARG A 102 -9.42 1.09 8.62
C ARG A 102 -10.09 2.37 8.11
N LEU A 103 -9.84 2.75 6.87
CA LEU A 103 -10.52 3.88 6.24
C LEU A 103 -11.93 3.51 5.77
N ALA A 104 -12.10 2.32 5.21
CA ALA A 104 -13.38 1.85 4.69
C ALA A 104 -14.38 1.53 5.80
N PHE A 105 -13.89 1.04 6.95
CA PHE A 105 -14.72 0.59 8.06
C PHE A 105 -14.33 1.29 9.38
N PRO A 106 -14.57 2.60 9.51
CA PRO A 106 -14.20 3.37 10.70
C PRO A 106 -14.94 2.89 11.96
N ASP A 107 -16.14 2.30 11.82
CA ASP A 107 -17.00 1.84 12.90
C ASP A 107 -16.99 0.32 13.12
N GLY A 108 -16.11 -0.41 12.44
CA GLY A 108 -16.06 -1.89 12.50
C GLY A 108 -15.80 -2.47 13.90
N LEU A 109 -15.59 -1.65 14.91
CA LEU A 109 -15.43 -2.03 16.32
C LEU A 109 -16.17 -1.10 17.29
N ARG A 110 -16.87 -0.07 16.83
CA ARG A 110 -17.78 0.68 17.69
C ARG A 110 -19.07 -0.11 17.82
N LYS A 111 -19.33 -0.61 19.03
CA LYS A 111 -20.60 -1.17 19.46
C LYS A 111 -21.73 -0.27 18.94
N ALA A 112 -22.77 -0.91 18.39
CA ALA A 112 -24.00 -0.24 18.02
C ALA A 112 -24.38 0.77 19.12
N PRO A 113 -24.84 1.97 18.74
CA PRO A 113 -25.28 2.94 19.74
C PRO A 113 -26.33 2.23 20.60
N GLN A 114 -26.05 2.13 21.91
CA GLN A 114 -27.07 1.73 22.86
C GLN A 114 -28.24 2.69 22.60
N SER A 115 -29.31 2.15 22.04
CA SER A 115 -30.60 2.82 21.95
C SER A 115 -30.87 3.40 23.35
N GLN A 116 -30.69 4.70 23.50
CA GLN A 116 -31.23 5.41 24.64
C GLN A 116 -32.75 5.20 24.56
N ALA A 117 -33.21 4.19 25.28
CA ALA A 117 -34.64 4.06 25.60
C ALA A 117 -35.04 5.39 26.25
N ALA A 118 -35.74 6.21 25.51
CA ALA A 118 -36.35 7.42 26.05
C ALA A 118 -37.19 7.02 27.29
N PRO A 119 -37.04 7.70 28.42
CA PRO A 119 -37.91 7.45 29.56
C PRO A 119 -39.33 7.77 29.12
N ILE A 120 -40.20 6.76 29.20
CA ILE A 120 -41.62 6.93 29.04
C ILE A 120 -42.07 7.81 30.21
N THR A 121 -42.27 9.09 29.97
CA THR A 121 -42.94 9.99 30.90
C THR A 121 -44.42 9.56 30.91
N GLU A 122 -44.79 8.75 31.89
CA GLU A 122 -46.18 8.52 32.23
C GLU A 122 -46.79 9.85 32.70
N GLU A 123 -47.49 10.51 31.80
CA GLU A 123 -48.29 11.70 32.09
C GLU A 123 -49.54 11.21 32.83
N VAL A 124 -49.46 11.21 34.16
CA VAL A 124 -50.63 11.02 35.02
C VAL A 124 -51.46 12.30 34.96
N SER A 125 -52.54 12.23 34.21
CA SER A 125 -53.55 13.30 34.18
C SER A 125 -54.53 13.12 35.36
N PRO A 126 -54.90 14.18 36.08
CA PRO A 126 -55.84 14.15 37.20
C PRO A 126 -57.32 13.99 36.78
#